data_dfe09b30e8bd2e6a1c929fc676fb802b
#
_entry.id   dfe09b30e8bd2e6a1c929fc676fb802b
#
_cell.length_a   1.000
_cell.length_b   1.000
_cell.length_c   1.000
_cell.angle_alpha   90.00
_cell.angle_beta   90.00
_cell.angle_gamma   90.00
#
_symmetry.space_group_name_H-M   'P 1'
#
loop_
_entity.id
_entity.type
_entity.pdbx_description
1 polymer ?
#
loop_
_entity_poly.entity_id
_entity_poly.type
_entity_poly.pdbx_seq_one_letter_code
_entity_poly.pdbx_strand_id
1 'polypeptide(L)'
;MREGGHYPGQCRKKAGLKALDPDTGAADAAHIRAKEIVQSFSHTRPDGRTCFTAASDLGVSYRTAGENIAYGYQTPEQVVQGWMNSEGHRKNILSSSFTKIGVGCYEKGGVLYWSQFFIG
;
A
#
# COMPACT_ATOMS: atom_id res chain seq x y z
N MET A 1 5.01 7.97 -5.85
CA MET A 1 6.13 7.05 -5.56
C MET A 1 6.08 5.86 -6.50
N ARG A 2 6.57 6.12 -7.69
CA ARG A 2 6.50 5.14 -8.76
C ARG A 2 7.34 3.90 -8.50
N GLU A 3 8.52 4.07 -7.89
CA GLU A 3 9.40 2.96 -7.57
C GLU A 3 8.78 1.99 -6.57
N GLY A 4 7.99 2.48 -5.64
CA GLY A 4 7.30 1.64 -4.67
C GLY A 4 6.41 0.58 -5.32
N GLY A 5 5.81 0.91 -6.49
CA GLY A 5 5.00 -0.04 -7.24
C GLY A 5 5.83 -1.10 -7.97
N HIS A 6 7.08 -0.77 -8.35
CA HIS A 6 7.96 -1.69 -9.06
C HIS A 6 8.52 -2.80 -8.18
N TYR A 7 8.90 -2.49 -6.94
CA TYR A 7 9.53 -3.47 -6.06
C TYR A 7 8.61 -4.63 -5.69
N PRO A 8 7.33 -4.41 -5.37
CA PRO A 8 6.40 -5.53 -5.20
C PRO A 8 6.30 -6.40 -6.45
N GLY A 9 6.38 -5.79 -7.66
CA GLY A 9 6.37 -6.52 -8.91
C GLY A 9 7.54 -7.47 -9.05
N GLN A 10 8.73 -7.05 -8.62
CA GLN A 10 9.92 -7.89 -8.63
C GLN A 10 9.78 -9.06 -7.66
N CYS A 11 9.26 -8.83 -6.46
CA CYS A 11 9.03 -9.88 -5.48
C CYS A 11 8.02 -10.90 -6.00
N ARG A 12 6.95 -10.45 -6.62
CA ARG A 12 5.92 -11.31 -7.19
C ARG A 12 6.48 -12.15 -8.34
N LYS A 13 7.33 -11.57 -9.19
CA LYS A 13 7.96 -12.28 -10.30
C LYS A 13 8.80 -13.44 -9.79
N LYS A 14 9.58 -13.23 -8.75
CA LYS A 14 10.40 -14.30 -8.13
C LYS A 14 9.53 -15.43 -7.58
N ALA A 15 8.32 -15.11 -7.12
CA ALA A 15 7.37 -16.10 -6.61
C ALA A 15 6.52 -16.73 -7.72
N GLY A 16 6.74 -16.39 -8.99
CA GLY A 16 5.97 -16.92 -10.11
C GLY A 16 4.61 -16.23 -10.30
N LEU A 17 4.42 -15.05 -9.73
CA LEU A 17 3.16 -14.32 -9.81
C LEU A 17 3.25 -13.21 -10.87
N LYS A 18 2.10 -12.90 -11.47
CA LYS A 18 1.99 -11.79 -12.41
C LYS A 18 2.21 -10.46 -11.69
N ALA A 19 2.88 -9.53 -12.35
CA ALA A 19 3.08 -8.18 -11.82
C ALA A 19 1.73 -7.48 -11.63
N LEU A 20 1.67 -6.62 -10.61
CA LEU A 20 0.49 -5.79 -10.36
C LEU A 20 0.50 -4.58 -11.29
N ASP A 21 -0.67 -4.19 -11.78
CA ASP A 21 -0.80 -3.00 -12.61
C ASP A 21 -0.95 -1.77 -11.72
N PRO A 22 -0.21 -0.68 -11.99
CA PRO A 22 -0.45 0.59 -11.30
C PRO A 22 -1.87 1.06 -11.57
N ASP A 23 -2.54 1.57 -10.52
CA ASP A 23 -3.92 2.03 -10.61
C ASP A 23 -4.07 3.38 -9.93
N THR A 24 -4.68 4.34 -10.64
CA THR A 24 -4.83 5.70 -10.16
C THR A 24 -5.71 5.77 -8.91
N GLY A 25 -6.82 5.02 -8.91
CA GLY A 25 -7.73 4.98 -7.76
C GLY A 25 -7.06 4.40 -6.52
N ALA A 26 -6.30 3.31 -6.69
CA ALA A 26 -5.53 2.72 -5.60
C ALA A 26 -4.45 3.69 -5.11
N ALA A 27 -3.79 4.41 -6.01
CA ALA A 27 -2.77 5.39 -5.65
C ALA A 27 -3.38 6.56 -4.85
N ASP A 28 -4.54 7.05 -5.26
CA ASP A 28 -5.24 8.10 -4.53
C ASP A 28 -5.64 7.64 -3.13
N ALA A 29 -6.15 6.43 -3.00
CA ALA A 29 -6.48 5.84 -1.71
C ALA A 29 -5.23 5.69 -0.84
N ALA A 30 -4.13 5.20 -1.41
CA ALA A 30 -2.86 5.05 -0.69
C ALA A 30 -2.34 6.41 -0.20
N HIS A 31 -2.46 7.45 -1.01
CA HIS A 31 -2.01 8.79 -0.63
C HIS A 31 -2.82 9.34 0.55
N ILE A 32 -4.14 9.16 0.52
CA ILE A 32 -5.02 9.53 1.63
C ILE A 32 -4.59 8.78 2.90
N ARG A 33 -4.35 7.48 2.78
CA ARG A 33 -3.95 6.66 3.93
C ARG A 33 -2.58 7.05 4.48
N ALA A 34 -1.62 7.40 3.62
CA ALA A 34 -0.30 7.85 4.07
C ALA A 34 -0.42 9.09 4.97
N LYS A 35 -1.34 9.99 4.66
CA LYS A 35 -1.62 11.15 5.51
C LYS A 35 -2.31 10.76 6.81
N GLU A 36 -3.26 9.84 6.74
CA GLU A 36 -4.04 9.43 7.92
C GLU A 36 -3.19 8.70 8.97
N ILE A 37 -2.23 7.89 8.55
CA ILE A 37 -1.40 7.13 9.48
C ILE A 37 -0.43 8.02 10.28
N VAL A 38 -0.22 9.26 9.87
CA VAL A 38 0.49 10.26 10.69
C VAL A 38 -0.27 10.48 12.00
N GLN A 39 -1.59 10.57 11.90
CA GLN A 39 -2.46 10.82 13.05
C GLN A 39 -2.71 9.54 13.85
N SER A 40 -2.93 8.42 13.15
CA SER A 40 -3.23 7.13 13.78
C SER A 40 -2.64 6.01 12.92
N PHE A 41 -1.57 5.40 13.41
CA PHE A 41 -0.90 4.31 12.71
C PHE A 41 -1.69 3.02 12.89
N SER A 42 -2.69 2.82 12.04
CA SER A 42 -3.64 1.72 12.15
C SER A 42 -4.30 1.46 10.80
N HIS A 43 -4.79 0.25 10.60
CA HIS A 43 -5.65 -0.08 9.46
C HIS A 43 -7.07 0.45 9.65
N THR A 44 -7.39 0.98 10.83
CA THR A 44 -8.63 1.72 11.09
C THR A 44 -8.36 3.20 10.86
N ARG A 45 -9.21 3.85 10.08
CA ARG A 45 -9.05 5.27 9.77
C ARG A 45 -9.33 6.12 11.01
N PRO A 46 -8.84 7.38 11.05
CA PRO A 46 -9.12 8.25 12.19
C PRO A 46 -10.60 8.45 12.52
N ASP A 47 -11.49 8.30 11.53
CA ASP A 47 -12.94 8.40 11.74
C ASP A 47 -13.59 7.08 12.21
N GLY A 48 -12.80 6.03 12.41
CA GLY A 48 -13.28 4.74 12.91
C GLY A 48 -13.66 3.73 11.83
N ARG A 49 -13.63 4.13 10.55
CA ARG A 49 -13.97 3.23 9.45
C ARG A 49 -12.74 2.41 9.04
N THR A 50 -12.95 1.33 8.28
CA THR A 50 -11.83 0.52 7.78
C THR A 50 -11.03 1.29 6.74
N CYS A 51 -9.74 0.96 6.59
CA CYS A 51 -8.86 1.59 5.62
C CYS A 51 -9.40 1.48 4.19
N PHE A 52 -10.15 0.43 3.88
CA PHE A 52 -10.66 0.19 2.54
C PHE A 52 -11.72 1.22 2.11
N THR A 53 -12.35 1.92 3.05
CA THR A 53 -13.27 2.99 2.72
C THR A 53 -12.57 4.18 2.04
N ALA A 54 -11.25 4.29 2.15
CA ALA A 54 -10.49 5.30 1.40
C ALA A 54 -10.67 5.11 -0.10
N ALA A 55 -10.74 3.86 -0.59
CA ALA A 55 -11.02 3.58 -1.98
C ALA A 55 -12.51 3.73 -2.30
N SER A 56 -13.38 3.21 -1.44
CA SER A 56 -14.83 3.28 -1.65
C SER A 56 -15.32 4.72 -1.74
N ASP A 57 -14.80 5.60 -0.90
CA ASP A 57 -15.16 7.02 -0.90
C ASP A 57 -14.79 7.71 -2.21
N LEU A 58 -13.79 7.19 -2.93
CA LEU A 58 -13.37 7.70 -4.24
C LEU A 58 -14.12 7.05 -5.41
N GLY A 59 -15.06 6.15 -5.12
CA GLY A 59 -15.79 5.44 -6.16
C GLY A 59 -15.00 4.29 -6.80
N VAL A 60 -13.94 3.85 -6.17
CA VAL A 60 -13.13 2.73 -6.67
C VAL A 60 -13.83 1.42 -6.34
N SER A 61 -14.08 0.60 -7.37
CA SER A 61 -14.70 -0.72 -7.21
C SER A 61 -13.63 -1.79 -7.08
N TYR A 62 -13.87 -2.78 -6.21
CA TYR A 62 -12.97 -3.91 -6.05
C TYR A 62 -13.72 -5.09 -5.44
N ARG A 63 -13.22 -6.29 -5.67
CA ARG A 63 -13.72 -7.50 -5.00
C ARG A 63 -12.93 -7.79 -3.74
N THR A 64 -11.65 -7.50 -3.76
CA THR A 64 -10.75 -7.74 -2.65
C THR A 64 -9.78 -6.57 -2.55
N ALA A 65 -9.34 -6.27 -1.34
CA ALA A 65 -8.41 -5.18 -1.09
C ALA A 65 -7.47 -5.54 0.05
N GLY A 66 -6.28 -4.92 0.03
CA GLY A 66 -5.30 -5.08 1.09
C GLY A 66 -4.52 -3.79 1.26
N GLU A 67 -3.89 -3.65 2.42
CA GLU A 67 -3.09 -2.46 2.73
C GLU A 67 -1.84 -2.86 3.50
N ASN A 68 -0.71 -2.30 3.08
CA ASN A 68 0.52 -2.29 3.89
C ASN A 68 0.82 -0.86 4.26
N ILE A 69 1.13 -0.61 5.53
CA ILE A 69 1.51 0.72 6.02
C ILE A 69 2.84 0.63 6.75
N ALA A 70 3.58 1.74 6.74
CA ALA A 70 4.86 1.84 7.43
C ALA A 70 5.25 3.30 7.61
N TYR A 71 6.22 3.55 8.48
CA TYR A 71 6.83 4.86 8.60
C TYR A 71 8.30 4.71 8.98
N GLY A 72 9.09 5.76 8.69
CA GLY A 72 10.49 5.80 9.06
C GLY A 72 11.45 5.32 7.98
N TYR A 73 10.96 4.63 6.97
CA TYR A 73 11.80 4.19 5.85
C TYR A 73 12.06 5.36 4.91
N GLN A 74 13.29 5.47 4.43
CA GLN A 74 13.76 6.61 3.63
C GLN A 74 13.55 6.42 2.12
N THR A 75 13.45 5.18 1.65
CA THR A 75 13.35 4.89 0.22
C THR A 75 12.30 3.82 -0.05
N PRO A 76 11.77 3.77 -1.30
CA PRO A 76 10.86 2.72 -1.70
C PRO A 76 11.45 1.31 -1.54
N GLU A 77 12.73 1.14 -1.84
CA GLU A 77 13.42 -0.14 -1.70
C GLU A 77 13.41 -0.61 -0.25
N GLN A 78 13.74 0.30 0.67
CA GLN A 78 13.81 -0.02 2.09
C GLN A 78 12.44 -0.41 2.65
N VAL A 79 11.39 0.34 2.29
CA VAL A 79 10.06 0.06 2.84
C VAL A 79 9.52 -1.26 2.31
N VAL A 80 9.72 -1.55 1.02
CA VAL A 80 9.29 -2.85 0.46
C VAL A 80 10.06 -4.00 1.09
N GLN A 81 11.37 -3.83 1.30
CA GLN A 81 12.18 -4.84 1.98
C GLN A 81 11.66 -5.08 3.40
N GLY A 82 11.29 -4.01 4.12
CA GLY A 82 10.72 -4.11 5.45
C GLY A 82 9.40 -4.88 5.43
N TRP A 83 8.52 -4.59 4.47
CA TRP A 83 7.27 -5.32 4.33
C TRP A 83 7.50 -6.79 3.97
N MET A 84 8.47 -7.09 3.10
CA MET A 84 8.77 -8.47 2.73
C MET A 84 9.36 -9.29 3.89
N ASN A 85 9.97 -8.63 4.87
CA ASN A 85 10.50 -9.28 6.06
C ASN A 85 9.44 -9.54 7.14
N SER A 86 8.22 -9.09 6.91
CA SER A 86 7.09 -9.27 7.83
C SER A 86 6.05 -10.16 7.18
N GLU A 87 5.69 -11.26 7.81
CA GLU A 87 4.80 -12.27 7.23
C GLU A 87 3.46 -11.68 6.80
N GLY A 88 2.82 -10.89 7.65
CA GLY A 88 1.52 -10.30 7.35
C GLY A 88 1.55 -9.34 6.15
N HIS A 89 2.59 -8.53 6.06
CA HIS A 89 2.78 -7.61 4.94
C HIS A 89 3.17 -8.34 3.67
N ARG A 90 4.05 -9.35 3.80
CA ARG A 90 4.50 -10.15 2.66
C ARG A 90 3.33 -10.87 1.99
N LYS A 91 2.38 -11.36 2.77
CA LYS A 91 1.19 -12.04 2.24
C LYS A 91 0.42 -11.13 1.27
N ASN A 92 0.31 -9.84 1.58
CA ASN A 92 -0.36 -8.90 0.67
C ASN A 92 0.39 -8.77 -0.65
N ILE A 93 1.71 -8.58 -0.58
CA ILE A 93 2.53 -8.40 -1.78
C ILE A 93 2.48 -9.65 -2.67
N LEU A 94 2.42 -10.82 -2.07
CA LEU A 94 2.46 -12.11 -2.78
C LEU A 94 1.07 -12.71 -3.03
N SER A 95 -0.01 -12.00 -2.72
CA SER A 95 -1.36 -12.51 -2.91
C SER A 95 -1.75 -12.54 -4.38
N SER A 96 -2.23 -13.69 -4.85
CA SER A 96 -2.76 -13.84 -6.21
C SER A 96 -4.13 -13.19 -6.37
N SER A 97 -4.77 -12.78 -5.29
CA SER A 97 -6.09 -12.11 -5.32
C SER A 97 -6.01 -10.68 -5.82
N PHE A 98 -4.84 -10.04 -5.72
CA PHE A 98 -4.66 -8.66 -6.13
C PHE A 98 -4.12 -8.57 -7.55
N THR A 99 -4.62 -7.60 -8.31
CA THR A 99 -4.21 -7.34 -9.69
C THR A 99 -3.69 -5.92 -9.90
N LYS A 100 -4.02 -5.00 -8.98
CA LYS A 100 -3.67 -3.58 -9.09
C LYS A 100 -3.08 -3.07 -7.79
N ILE A 101 -2.25 -2.03 -7.90
CA ILE A 101 -1.56 -1.45 -6.75
C ILE A 101 -1.49 0.07 -6.88
N GLY A 102 -1.58 0.75 -5.73
CA GLY A 102 -1.22 2.15 -5.60
C GLY A 102 -0.30 2.33 -4.42
N VAL A 103 0.58 3.31 -4.50
CA VAL A 103 1.53 3.63 -3.43
C VAL A 103 1.41 5.10 -3.09
N GLY A 104 1.34 5.40 -1.80
CA GLY A 104 1.35 6.76 -1.29
C GLY A 104 2.50 6.96 -0.32
N CYS A 105 3.05 8.16 -0.32
CA CYS A 105 4.09 8.57 0.61
C CYS A 105 3.81 10.00 1.04
N TYR A 106 3.91 10.24 2.35
CA TYR A 106 3.67 11.57 2.92
C TYR A 106 4.74 11.87 3.95
N GLU A 107 5.31 13.07 3.88
CA GLU A 107 6.32 13.50 4.83
C GLU A 107 5.71 14.41 5.90
N LYS A 108 6.06 14.14 7.16
CA LYS A 108 5.67 15.00 8.28
C LYS A 108 6.81 15.01 9.28
N GLY A 109 7.35 16.21 9.57
CA GLY A 109 8.43 16.36 10.54
C GLY A 109 9.68 15.57 10.23
N GLY A 110 10.02 15.43 8.96
CA GLY A 110 11.21 14.68 8.51
C GLY A 110 11.00 13.16 8.45
N VAL A 111 9.80 12.67 8.77
CA VAL A 111 9.48 11.25 8.75
C VAL A 111 8.60 10.95 7.53
N LEU A 112 8.93 9.89 6.78
CA LEU A 112 8.15 9.43 5.64
C LEU A 112 7.15 8.37 6.10
N TYR A 113 5.89 8.55 5.72
CA TYR A 113 4.80 7.64 5.99
C TYR A 113 4.34 7.02 4.68
N TRP A 114 4.23 5.68 4.64
CA TRP A 114 4.03 4.91 3.43
C TRP A 114 2.76 4.08 3.48
N SER A 115 2.08 3.99 2.36
CA SER A 115 0.94 3.08 2.18
C SER A 115 1.06 2.39 0.83
N GLN A 116 0.88 1.07 0.82
CA GLN A 116 0.61 0.30 -0.39
C GLN A 116 -0.84 -0.13 -0.33
N PHE A 117 -1.60 0.16 -1.38
CA PHE A 117 -3.01 -0.19 -1.45
C PHE A 117 -3.20 -1.15 -2.62
N PHE A 118 -3.70 -2.34 -2.31
CA PHE A 118 -3.89 -3.41 -3.28
C PHE A 118 -5.37 -3.60 -3.53
N ILE A 119 -5.75 -3.83 -4.80
CA ILE A 119 -7.12 -4.20 -5.16
C ILE A 119 -7.11 -5.32 -6.21
N GLY A 120 -8.18 -6.07 -6.20
CA GLY A 120 -8.39 -7.12 -7.19
C GLY A 120 -9.84 -7.31 -7.53
#